data_afc1b50ceeb177605e68c137f9256fcf
#
_entry.id   afc1b50ceeb177605e68c137f9256fcf
#
_cell.length_a   1.000
_cell.length_b   1.000
_cell.length_c   1.000
_cell.angle_alpha   90.00
_cell.angle_beta   90.00
_cell.angle_gamma   90.00
#
_symmetry.space_group_name_H-M   'P 1'
#
loop_
_entity.id
_entity.type
_entity.pdbx_description
1 polymer ?
#
loop_
_entity_poly.entity_id
_entity_poly.type
_entity_poly.pdbx_seq_one_letter_code
_entity_poly.pdbx_strand_id
1 'polypeptide(L)'
;MEIIRRNLLGLSGLAVIIPPTTKVAFAQAAPKLTQILRDDLEGQGQVVQETVVSVVEFPPGTTAPWHIHPGAQEMLYVIEGNMVVEIEGKGGSLLKAGEASIIPAEIVHLARNDSATTTGKALVVHSRAAKDKPLIVVVKK
;
A
#
# COMPACT_ATOMS: atom_id res chain seq x y z
N MET A 1 57.60 -34.89 70.87
CA MET A 1 57.73 -34.30 69.54
C MET A 1 56.48 -34.74 68.71
N GLU A 2 55.43 -33.92 68.74
CA GLU A 2 54.11 -34.21 68.19
C GLU A 2 54.06 -33.84 66.69
N ILE A 3 53.63 -34.79 65.90
CA ILE A 3 53.40 -34.59 64.45
C ILE A 3 51.93 -34.24 64.29
N ILE A 4 51.64 -32.99 63.91
CA ILE A 4 50.31 -32.49 63.62
C ILE A 4 49.86 -33.02 62.25
N ARG A 5 48.82 -33.88 62.24
CA ARG A 5 48.12 -34.31 61.02
C ARG A 5 47.13 -33.23 60.60
N ARG A 6 47.40 -32.55 59.46
CA ARG A 6 46.45 -31.62 58.83
C ARG A 6 45.48 -32.43 57.99
N ASN A 7 44.21 -32.41 58.38
CA ASN A 7 43.11 -32.94 57.56
C ASN A 7 42.87 -32.06 56.34
N LEU A 8 43.03 -32.57 55.14
CA LEU A 8 42.58 -31.94 53.92
C LEU A 8 41.07 -32.21 53.76
N LEU A 9 40.24 -31.21 53.92
CA LEU A 9 38.84 -31.23 53.54
C LEU A 9 38.75 -31.12 51.99
N GLY A 10 38.34 -32.21 51.37
CA GLY A 10 38.04 -32.20 49.92
C GLY A 10 36.76 -31.39 49.63
N LEU A 11 36.90 -30.28 48.93
CA LEU A 11 35.77 -29.61 48.33
C LEU A 11 35.28 -30.40 47.10
N SER A 12 34.12 -31.06 47.27
CA SER A 12 33.40 -31.67 46.13
C SER A 12 32.76 -30.52 45.35
N GLY A 13 33.37 -30.15 44.23
CA GLY A 13 32.80 -29.19 43.30
C GLY A 13 31.59 -29.80 42.56
N LEU A 14 30.42 -29.27 42.84
CA LEU A 14 29.20 -29.59 42.08
C LEU A 14 29.33 -28.90 40.72
N ALA A 15 29.59 -29.70 39.66
CA ALA A 15 29.59 -29.16 38.30
C ALA A 15 28.13 -28.94 37.87
N VAL A 16 27.70 -27.69 37.82
CA VAL A 16 26.41 -27.31 37.22
C VAL A 16 26.52 -27.46 35.70
N ILE A 17 25.91 -28.51 35.17
CA ILE A 17 25.75 -28.68 33.72
C ILE A 17 24.65 -27.74 33.29
N ILE A 18 25.01 -26.58 32.70
CA ILE A 18 24.07 -25.66 32.03
C ILE A 18 23.76 -26.31 30.68
N PRO A 19 22.50 -26.68 30.41
CA PRO A 19 22.16 -27.22 29.09
C PRO A 19 22.36 -26.12 28.04
N PRO A 20 22.83 -26.46 26.82
CA PRO A 20 22.96 -25.47 25.76
C PRO A 20 21.59 -24.87 25.46
N THR A 21 21.47 -23.57 25.65
CA THR A 21 20.28 -22.83 25.23
C THR A 21 20.19 -22.92 23.71
N THR A 22 19.37 -23.82 23.20
CA THR A 22 18.98 -23.85 21.79
C THR A 22 18.32 -22.53 21.47
N LYS A 23 19.04 -21.65 20.77
CA LYS A 23 18.43 -20.45 20.15
C LYS A 23 17.43 -20.95 19.12
N VAL A 24 16.15 -20.91 19.48
CA VAL A 24 15.08 -21.10 18.51
C VAL A 24 15.13 -19.87 17.59
N ALA A 25 15.73 -20.03 16.43
CA ALA A 25 15.68 -19.02 15.39
C ALA A 25 14.26 -19.03 14.84
N PHE A 26 13.45 -18.04 15.23
CA PHE A 26 12.20 -17.77 14.54
C PHE A 26 12.58 -17.29 13.13
N ALA A 27 12.33 -18.12 12.14
CA ALA A 27 12.43 -17.68 10.75
C ALA A 27 11.45 -16.52 10.58
N GLN A 28 11.97 -15.31 10.36
CA GLN A 28 11.14 -14.16 10.08
C GLN A 28 10.42 -14.43 8.77
N ALA A 29 9.08 -14.38 8.80
CA ALA A 29 8.28 -14.57 7.60
C ALA A 29 8.71 -13.58 6.52
N ALA A 30 8.98 -14.07 5.32
CA ALA A 30 9.33 -13.20 4.20
C ALA A 30 8.14 -12.28 3.85
N PRO A 31 8.39 -11.03 3.42
CA PRO A 31 7.33 -10.14 2.97
C PRO A 31 6.49 -10.80 1.87
N LYS A 32 5.17 -10.72 2.00
CA LYS A 32 4.24 -11.22 0.99
C LYS A 32 3.85 -10.07 0.06
N LEU A 33 4.31 -10.13 -1.19
CA LEU A 33 3.84 -9.24 -2.24
C LEU A 33 2.55 -9.81 -2.84
N THR A 34 1.49 -9.01 -2.87
CA THR A 34 0.24 -9.33 -3.56
C THR A 34 0.04 -8.31 -4.67
N GLN A 35 0.11 -8.77 -5.92
CA GLN A 35 -0.22 -7.94 -7.08
C GLN A 35 -1.75 -7.80 -7.13
N ILE A 36 -2.25 -6.56 -7.11
CA ILE A 36 -3.67 -6.25 -7.11
C ILE A 36 -4.15 -5.98 -8.54
N LEU A 37 -3.37 -5.20 -9.29
CA LEU A 37 -3.66 -4.86 -10.67
C LEU A 37 -2.36 -4.82 -11.47
N ARG A 38 -2.41 -5.29 -12.70
CA ARG A 38 -1.40 -5.08 -13.72
C ARG A 38 -2.12 -4.69 -15.00
N ASP A 39 -1.71 -3.58 -15.58
CA ASP A 39 -2.21 -3.11 -16.85
C ASP A 39 -1.07 -2.49 -17.65
N ASP A 40 -1.14 -2.58 -18.97
CA ASP A 40 -0.16 -1.99 -19.84
C ASP A 40 -0.42 -0.48 -19.95
N LEU A 41 0.66 0.32 -19.88
CA LEU A 41 0.56 1.75 -20.10
C LEU A 41 0.20 1.99 -21.56
N GLU A 42 -0.92 2.62 -21.82
CA GLU A 42 -1.27 3.07 -23.16
C GLU A 42 -0.30 4.15 -23.62
N GLY A 43 0.24 4.01 -24.84
CA GLY A 43 1.24 4.92 -25.37
C GLY A 43 2.68 4.45 -25.12
N GLN A 44 3.12 3.44 -25.84
CA GLN A 44 4.52 2.98 -25.78
C GLN A 44 5.50 4.12 -26.09
N GLY A 45 6.52 4.26 -25.26
CA GLY A 45 7.57 5.27 -25.42
C GLY A 45 7.40 6.53 -24.57
N GLN A 46 6.38 6.62 -23.71
CA GLN A 46 6.26 7.73 -22.77
C GLN A 46 7.29 7.58 -21.63
N VAL A 47 8.14 8.58 -21.50
CA VAL A 47 9.02 8.67 -20.32
C VAL A 47 8.22 9.27 -19.18
N VAL A 48 8.03 8.50 -18.10
CA VAL A 48 7.42 9.05 -16.87
C VAL A 48 8.36 10.12 -16.31
N GLN A 49 7.87 11.36 -16.21
CA GLN A 49 8.61 12.50 -15.66
C GLN A 49 8.30 12.76 -14.19
N GLU A 50 7.11 12.34 -13.74
CA GLU A 50 6.68 12.54 -12.36
C GLU A 50 5.67 11.47 -11.95
N THR A 51 5.75 11.09 -10.68
CA THR A 51 4.73 10.28 -10.00
C THR A 51 4.23 11.08 -8.81
N VAL A 52 2.91 11.28 -8.73
CA VAL A 52 2.23 11.92 -7.59
C VAL A 52 1.42 10.88 -6.86
N VAL A 53 1.67 10.72 -5.57
CA VAL A 53 0.92 9.79 -4.70
C VAL A 53 0.09 10.62 -3.74
N SER A 54 -1.21 10.33 -3.67
CA SER A 54 -2.15 11.05 -2.81
C SER A 54 -3.09 10.08 -2.10
N VAL A 55 -3.50 10.42 -0.89
CA VAL A 55 -4.64 9.80 -0.24
C VAL A 55 -5.82 10.75 -0.36
N VAL A 56 -6.95 10.25 -0.85
CA VAL A 56 -8.18 11.03 -1.01
C VAL A 56 -9.27 10.42 -0.15
N GLU A 57 -9.95 11.26 0.60
CA GLU A 57 -11.10 10.87 1.41
C GLU A 57 -12.37 11.43 0.78
N PHE A 58 -13.36 10.56 0.62
CA PHE A 58 -14.69 10.90 0.10
C PHE A 58 -15.71 10.73 1.22
N PRO A 59 -16.16 11.80 1.87
CA PRO A 59 -17.27 11.72 2.80
C PRO A 59 -18.51 11.07 2.17
N PRO A 60 -19.46 10.59 2.98
CA PRO A 60 -20.70 10.01 2.46
C PRO A 60 -21.40 10.89 1.42
N GLY A 61 -21.80 10.30 0.30
CA GLY A 61 -22.52 10.97 -0.78
C GLY A 61 -21.72 11.97 -1.61
N THR A 62 -20.40 12.04 -1.44
CA THR A 62 -19.59 13.01 -2.20
C THR A 62 -19.14 12.46 -3.55
N THR A 63 -19.03 13.36 -4.51
CA THR A 63 -18.64 13.07 -5.89
C THR A 63 -17.57 14.07 -6.34
N ALA A 64 -16.47 13.59 -6.89
CA ALA A 64 -15.53 14.44 -7.64
C ALA A 64 -16.18 14.88 -8.97
N PRO A 65 -15.91 16.10 -9.45
CA PRO A 65 -16.42 16.52 -10.74
C PRO A 65 -15.85 15.64 -11.88
N TRP A 66 -16.51 15.63 -13.02
CA TRP A 66 -15.94 15.08 -14.25
C TRP A 66 -14.63 15.80 -14.56
N HIS A 67 -13.56 15.04 -14.79
CA HIS A 67 -12.23 15.60 -15.03
C HIS A 67 -11.37 14.67 -15.88
N ILE A 68 -10.23 15.20 -16.28
CA ILE A 68 -9.14 14.48 -16.95
C ILE A 68 -7.83 14.76 -16.23
N HIS A 69 -6.85 13.91 -16.49
CA HIS A 69 -5.46 14.09 -16.08
C HIS A 69 -4.59 14.27 -17.34
N PRO A 70 -4.29 15.52 -17.77
CA PRO A 70 -3.49 15.75 -18.96
C PRO A 70 -2.10 15.15 -18.87
N GLY A 71 -1.79 14.19 -19.75
CA GLY A 71 -0.52 13.49 -19.79
C GLY A 71 -0.22 12.59 -18.58
N ALA A 72 -1.24 12.27 -17.76
CA ALA A 72 -1.07 11.43 -16.58
C ALA A 72 -2.04 10.26 -16.59
N GLN A 73 -1.53 9.07 -16.35
CA GLN A 73 -2.32 7.91 -15.98
C GLN A 73 -2.59 7.94 -14.48
N GLU A 74 -3.81 7.62 -14.07
CA GLU A 74 -4.20 7.45 -12.68
C GLU A 74 -4.34 5.97 -12.33
N MET A 75 -3.81 5.57 -11.17
CA MET A 75 -4.18 4.36 -10.46
C MET A 75 -4.90 4.73 -9.17
N LEU A 76 -6.13 4.25 -9.00
CA LEU A 76 -6.91 4.41 -7.78
C LEU A 76 -7.03 3.06 -7.08
N TYR A 77 -6.59 2.98 -5.81
CA TYR A 77 -6.70 1.81 -4.95
C TYR A 77 -7.55 2.16 -3.73
N VAL A 78 -8.63 1.41 -3.50
CA VAL A 78 -9.52 1.65 -2.35
C VAL A 78 -8.92 1.07 -1.08
N ILE A 79 -8.66 1.94 -0.09
CA ILE A 79 -8.14 1.57 1.23
C ILE A 79 -9.28 1.18 2.16
N GLU A 80 -10.34 2.01 2.20
CA GLU A 80 -11.49 1.84 3.09
C GLU A 80 -12.79 2.18 2.38
N GLY A 81 -13.88 1.52 2.78
CA GLY A 81 -15.20 1.73 2.20
C GLY A 81 -15.33 1.19 0.78
N ASN A 82 -16.22 1.82 0.01
CA ASN A 82 -16.42 1.52 -1.39
C ASN A 82 -16.37 2.81 -2.21
N MET A 83 -15.88 2.72 -3.43
CA MET A 83 -15.82 3.82 -4.38
C MET A 83 -16.44 3.41 -5.71
N VAL A 84 -17.14 4.30 -6.36
CA VAL A 84 -17.54 4.12 -7.75
C VAL A 84 -16.65 4.98 -8.62
N VAL A 85 -15.97 4.36 -9.57
CA VAL A 85 -15.23 5.05 -10.64
C VAL A 85 -16.07 4.96 -11.90
N GLU A 86 -16.44 6.10 -12.46
CA GLU A 86 -17.22 6.19 -13.70
C GLU A 86 -16.37 6.78 -14.80
N ILE A 87 -16.24 6.03 -15.90
CA ILE A 87 -15.46 6.41 -17.07
C ILE A 87 -16.43 6.73 -18.21
N GLU A 88 -16.20 7.85 -18.88
CA GLU A 88 -17.02 8.25 -20.01
C GLU A 88 -17.09 7.15 -21.07
N GLY A 89 -18.33 6.82 -21.47
CA GLY A 89 -18.61 5.79 -22.46
C GLY A 89 -18.46 4.33 -22.00
N LYS A 90 -17.98 4.11 -20.73
CA LYS A 90 -17.84 2.74 -20.16
C LYS A 90 -18.77 2.48 -18.96
N GLY A 91 -19.39 3.55 -18.41
CA GLY A 91 -20.21 3.45 -17.21
C GLY A 91 -19.40 3.40 -15.92
N GLY A 92 -20.09 3.06 -14.82
CA GLY A 92 -19.52 3.03 -13.47
C GLY A 92 -19.13 1.64 -13.02
N SER A 93 -17.98 1.53 -12.36
CA SER A 93 -17.49 0.32 -11.69
C SER A 93 -17.42 0.55 -10.19
N LEU A 94 -18.05 -0.33 -9.40
CA LEU A 94 -17.92 -0.34 -7.96
C LEU A 94 -16.63 -1.03 -7.56
N LEU A 95 -15.79 -0.33 -6.80
CA LEU A 95 -14.57 -0.84 -6.20
C LEU A 95 -14.75 -0.93 -4.69
N LYS A 96 -14.41 -2.06 -4.13
CA LYS A 96 -14.39 -2.32 -2.68
C LYS A 96 -12.99 -2.10 -2.12
N ALA A 97 -12.87 -2.00 -0.80
CA ALA A 97 -11.57 -1.98 -0.14
C ALA A 97 -10.69 -3.17 -0.61
N GLY A 98 -9.45 -2.88 -1.00
CA GLY A 98 -8.52 -3.84 -1.58
C GLY A 98 -8.55 -3.93 -3.11
N GLU A 99 -9.50 -3.25 -3.78
CA GLU A 99 -9.60 -3.24 -5.25
C GLU A 99 -9.02 -1.96 -5.85
N ALA A 100 -8.63 -2.04 -7.11
CA ALA A 100 -8.03 -0.92 -7.83
C ALA A 100 -8.58 -0.78 -9.25
N SER A 101 -8.44 0.43 -9.81
CA SER A 101 -8.70 0.74 -11.21
C SER A 101 -7.55 1.56 -11.78
N ILE A 102 -7.35 1.45 -13.08
CA ILE A 102 -6.46 2.33 -13.85
C ILE A 102 -7.30 3.14 -14.83
N ILE A 103 -7.06 4.45 -14.82
CA ILE A 103 -7.64 5.39 -15.75
C ILE A 103 -6.50 5.93 -16.64
N PRO A 104 -6.52 5.67 -17.95
CA PRO A 104 -5.51 6.19 -18.86
C PRO A 104 -5.52 7.72 -18.92
N ALA A 105 -4.40 8.30 -19.38
CA ALA A 105 -4.31 9.73 -19.59
C ALA A 105 -5.41 10.26 -20.54
N GLU A 106 -5.87 11.48 -20.32
CA GLU A 106 -6.87 12.21 -21.13
C GLU A 106 -8.29 11.59 -21.09
N ILE A 107 -8.52 10.52 -20.32
CA ILE A 107 -9.86 9.91 -20.24
C ILE A 107 -10.72 10.65 -19.23
N VAL A 108 -11.91 11.07 -19.69
CA VAL A 108 -12.90 11.76 -18.85
C VAL A 108 -13.52 10.78 -17.86
N HIS A 109 -13.42 11.08 -16.58
CA HIS A 109 -13.93 10.23 -15.51
C HIS A 109 -14.30 11.02 -14.27
N LEU A 110 -14.96 10.34 -13.33
CA LEU A 110 -15.18 10.80 -11.96
C LEU A 110 -15.01 9.64 -10.97
N ALA A 111 -14.84 9.98 -9.69
CA ALA A 111 -14.97 9.05 -8.59
C ALA A 111 -16.04 9.56 -7.63
N ARG A 112 -16.82 8.67 -7.00
CA ARG A 112 -17.83 9.02 -6.01
C ARG A 112 -17.96 7.97 -4.93
N ASN A 113 -18.46 8.41 -3.78
CA ASN A 113 -18.85 7.54 -2.67
C ASN A 113 -20.37 7.56 -2.55
N ASP A 114 -21.04 6.48 -2.94
CA ASP A 114 -22.49 6.34 -2.89
C ASP A 114 -23.02 5.91 -1.50
N SER A 115 -22.12 5.64 -0.53
CA SER A 115 -22.52 5.33 0.84
C SER A 115 -23.18 6.55 1.51
N ALA A 116 -24.27 6.33 2.22
CA ALA A 116 -24.90 7.37 3.00
C ALA A 116 -24.22 7.63 4.37
N THR A 117 -23.36 6.71 4.84
CA THR A 117 -22.86 6.73 6.23
C THR A 117 -21.36 6.51 6.35
N THR A 118 -20.71 5.89 5.38
CA THR A 118 -19.30 5.48 5.47
C THR A 118 -18.44 6.33 4.55
N THR A 119 -17.35 6.87 5.07
CA THR A 119 -16.32 7.54 4.27
C THR A 119 -15.58 6.51 3.40
N GLY A 120 -15.42 6.83 2.12
CA GLY A 120 -14.51 6.12 1.23
C GLY A 120 -13.11 6.73 1.29
N LYS A 121 -12.07 5.89 1.27
CA LYS A 121 -10.68 6.33 1.27
C LYS A 121 -9.91 5.60 0.19
N ALA A 122 -9.18 6.32 -0.63
CA ALA A 122 -8.40 5.77 -1.72
C ALA A 122 -6.96 6.30 -1.72
N LEU A 123 -6.02 5.43 -2.08
CA LEU A 123 -4.69 5.81 -2.55
C LEU A 123 -4.80 6.07 -4.04
N VAL A 124 -4.34 7.24 -4.47
CA VAL A 124 -4.33 7.63 -5.87
C VAL A 124 -2.89 7.90 -6.29
N VAL A 125 -2.48 7.29 -7.38
CA VAL A 125 -1.13 7.45 -7.94
C VAL A 125 -1.27 7.93 -9.37
N HIS A 126 -0.72 9.11 -9.66
CA HIS A 126 -0.61 9.63 -11.01
C HIS A 126 0.83 9.45 -11.51
N SER A 127 0.96 8.77 -12.63
CA SER A 127 2.23 8.65 -13.35
C SER A 127 2.13 9.45 -14.64
N ARG A 128 2.95 10.51 -14.79
CA ARG A 128 2.79 11.44 -15.90
C ARG A 128 4.07 11.74 -16.65
N ALA A 129 3.93 11.92 -17.96
CA ALA A 129 4.99 12.31 -18.89
C ALA A 129 5.04 13.81 -19.16
N ALA A 130 4.05 14.59 -18.69
CA ALA A 130 3.92 16.02 -18.93
C ALA A 130 3.69 16.78 -17.62
N LYS A 131 4.77 16.95 -16.83
CA LYS A 131 4.72 17.64 -15.52
C LYS A 131 4.43 19.14 -15.60
N ASP A 132 4.56 19.74 -16.76
CA ASP A 132 4.23 21.13 -17.06
C ASP A 132 2.73 21.39 -17.21
N LYS A 133 1.92 20.34 -17.41
CA LYS A 133 0.46 20.45 -17.50
C LYS A 133 -0.19 20.38 -16.10
N PRO A 134 -1.41 20.95 -15.93
CA PRO A 134 -2.19 20.74 -14.70
C PRO A 134 -2.41 19.25 -14.45
N LEU A 135 -2.34 18.84 -13.17
CA LEU A 135 -2.62 17.43 -12.84
C LEU A 135 -4.09 17.07 -13.04
N ILE A 136 -5.00 18.03 -12.83
CA ILE A 136 -6.45 17.85 -12.94
C ILE A 136 -7.03 18.99 -13.75
N VAL A 137 -7.86 18.66 -14.74
CA VAL A 137 -8.67 19.63 -15.49
C VAL A 137 -10.13 19.18 -15.43
N VAL A 138 -10.98 20.03 -14.81
CA VAL A 138 -12.42 19.77 -14.70
C VAL A 138 -13.08 19.98 -16.07
N VAL A 139 -13.94 19.02 -16.45
CA VAL A 139 -14.72 19.02 -17.68
C VAL A 139 -16.17 19.39 -17.35
N LYS A 140 -16.71 20.38 -18.01
CA LYS A 140 -18.15 20.72 -17.91
C LYS A 140 -18.94 19.72 -18.74
N LYS A 141 -19.88 19.05 -18.13
CA LYS A 141 -20.91 18.21 -18.77
C LYS A 141 -22.29 18.80 -18.56
#